data_6ffddc39ca41ddb866470718c5c0a245
#
_entry.id   6ffddc39ca41ddb866470718c5c0a245
#
_cell.length_a   1.000
_cell.length_b   1.000
_cell.length_c   1.000
_cell.angle_alpha   90.00
_cell.angle_beta   90.00
_cell.angle_gamma   90.00
#
_symmetry.space_group_name_H-M   'P 1'
#
loop_
_entity.id
_entity.type
_entity.pdbx_description
1 polymer ?
#
loop_
_entity_poly.entity_id
_entity_poly.type
_entity_poly.pdbx_seq_one_letter_code
_entity_poly.pdbx_strand_id
1 'polypeptide(L)'
;QASEFDDYLQSKQIIDQNFKIKQPETLNEILTVLTAEDSRTLPIEIDNNTIIEQFNLYADRTELKGLIITPDFAQFEQDLGAKEVQKVIKKNVVQNCNIFFEHQYQRHNPYIIKLQLSSEKNSYDLELKQKDCGIK
;
A
#
# COMPACT_ATOMS: atom_id res chain seq x y z
N GLN A 1 7.65 -11.89 11.31
CA GLN A 1 8.84 -12.44 10.64
C GLN A 1 9.46 -11.37 9.73
N ALA A 2 10.78 -11.17 9.88
CA ALA A 2 11.49 -10.13 9.15
C ALA A 2 11.62 -10.47 7.66
N SER A 3 11.46 -9.46 6.81
CA SER A 3 11.73 -9.58 5.38
C SER A 3 13.22 -9.39 5.09
N GLU A 4 13.64 -9.70 3.89
CA GLU A 4 15.03 -9.44 3.47
C GLU A 4 15.35 -7.94 3.57
N PHE A 5 14.39 -7.10 3.25
CA PHE A 5 14.58 -5.65 3.37
C PHE A 5 14.73 -5.22 4.84
N ASP A 6 13.93 -5.80 5.75
CA ASP A 6 14.11 -5.55 7.18
C ASP A 6 15.51 -5.93 7.63
N ASP A 7 16.00 -7.11 7.20
CA ASP A 7 17.34 -7.58 7.55
C ASP A 7 18.42 -6.63 7.04
N TYR A 8 18.26 -6.14 5.81
CA TYR A 8 19.17 -5.14 5.25
C TYR A 8 19.19 -3.87 6.09
N LEU A 9 18.00 -3.35 6.42
CA LEU A 9 17.88 -2.13 7.22
C LEU A 9 18.48 -2.28 8.61
N GLN A 10 18.30 -3.44 9.24
CA GLN A 10 18.93 -3.74 10.53
C GLN A 10 20.45 -3.80 10.41
N SER A 11 20.97 -4.42 9.36
CA SER A 11 22.41 -4.53 9.15
C SER A 11 23.07 -3.17 8.97
N LYS A 12 22.34 -2.19 8.44
CA LYS A 12 22.80 -0.82 8.26
C LYS A 12 22.44 0.10 9.42
N GLN A 13 21.82 -0.45 10.46
CA GLN A 13 21.40 0.29 11.65
C GLN A 13 20.42 1.42 11.33
N ILE A 14 19.66 1.26 10.26
CA ILE A 14 18.60 2.19 9.87
C ILE A 14 17.35 1.93 10.70
N ILE A 15 17.10 0.65 11.03
CA ILE A 15 16.12 0.25 12.02
C ILE A 15 16.84 -0.57 13.10
N ASP A 16 16.27 -0.62 14.30
CA ASP A 16 16.86 -1.38 15.40
C ASP A 16 16.32 -2.83 15.43
N GLN A 17 16.68 -3.59 16.45
CA GLN A 17 16.29 -5.00 16.60
C GLN A 17 14.79 -5.16 16.82
N ASN A 18 14.10 -4.10 17.21
CA ASN A 18 12.65 -4.08 17.39
C ASN A 18 11.95 -3.46 16.19
N PHE A 19 12.66 -3.33 15.06
CA PHE A 19 12.18 -2.75 13.80
C PHE A 19 11.79 -1.28 13.90
N LYS A 20 12.27 -0.58 14.94
CA LYS A 20 12.02 0.86 15.09
C LYS A 20 12.98 1.65 14.22
N ILE A 21 12.46 2.63 13.50
CA ILE A 21 13.26 3.46 12.60
C ILE A 21 14.17 4.37 13.42
N LYS A 22 15.47 4.32 13.12
CA LYS A 22 16.50 5.16 13.75
C LYS A 22 16.96 6.28 12.82
N GLN A 23 16.92 6.06 11.53
CA GLN A 23 17.42 7.01 10.53
C GLN A 23 16.36 7.22 9.45
N PRO A 24 15.30 8.00 9.75
CA PRO A 24 14.19 8.16 8.79
C PRO A 24 14.60 8.82 7.49
N GLU A 25 15.54 9.77 7.52
CA GLU A 25 16.00 10.45 6.31
C GLU A 25 16.74 9.49 5.39
N THR A 26 17.61 8.65 5.95
CA THR A 26 18.35 7.63 5.19
C THR A 26 17.36 6.61 4.61
N LEU A 27 16.38 6.21 5.40
CA LEU A 27 15.34 5.28 4.93
C LEU A 27 14.58 5.89 3.74
N ASN A 28 14.20 7.16 3.82
CA ASN A 28 13.50 7.82 2.72
C ASN A 28 14.36 7.88 1.45
N GLU A 29 15.66 8.10 1.58
CA GLU A 29 16.56 8.09 0.43
C GLU A 29 16.60 6.72 -0.24
N ILE A 30 16.70 5.66 0.56
CA ILE A 30 16.68 4.28 0.05
C ILE A 30 15.35 3.99 -0.64
N LEU A 31 14.25 4.38 -0.01
CA LEU A 31 12.91 4.14 -0.56
C LEU A 31 12.70 4.90 -1.88
N THR A 32 13.29 6.07 -2.03
CA THR A 32 13.24 6.81 -3.29
C THR A 32 13.89 6.02 -4.41
N VAL A 33 15.04 5.42 -4.14
CA VAL A 33 15.75 4.58 -5.12
C VAL A 33 14.93 3.33 -5.46
N LEU A 34 14.37 2.67 -4.42
CA LEU A 34 13.53 1.49 -4.62
C LEU A 34 12.29 1.81 -5.42
N THR A 35 11.64 2.95 -5.15
CA THR A 35 10.48 3.40 -5.90
C THR A 35 10.82 3.53 -7.40
N ALA A 36 11.95 4.14 -7.70
CA ALA A 36 12.39 4.30 -9.08
C ALA A 36 12.64 2.96 -9.78
N GLU A 37 13.28 2.02 -9.05
CA GLU A 37 13.56 0.68 -9.59
C GLU A 37 12.28 -0.11 -9.80
N ASP A 38 11.43 -0.16 -8.78
CA ASP A 38 10.20 -0.96 -8.82
C ASP A 38 9.16 -0.37 -9.77
N SER A 39 9.21 0.94 -10.01
CA SER A 39 8.29 1.58 -10.96
C SER A 39 8.48 1.11 -12.39
N ARG A 40 9.58 0.45 -12.69
CA ARG A 40 9.81 -0.17 -14.00
C ARG A 40 8.90 -1.37 -14.25
N THR A 41 8.36 -1.96 -13.18
CA THR A 41 7.48 -3.12 -13.30
C THR A 41 6.00 -2.74 -13.41
N LEU A 42 5.69 -1.45 -13.33
CA LEU A 42 4.31 -0.97 -13.44
C LEU A 42 3.79 -1.06 -14.88
N PRO A 43 2.48 -1.30 -15.06
CA PRO A 43 1.47 -1.52 -14.03
C PRO A 43 1.54 -2.93 -13.43
N ILE A 44 1.17 -3.04 -12.16
CA ILE A 44 1.17 -4.32 -11.44
C ILE A 44 -0.26 -4.67 -11.06
N GLU A 45 -0.68 -5.88 -11.40
CA GLU A 45 -1.99 -6.41 -11.01
C GLU A 45 -1.86 -6.99 -9.60
N ILE A 46 -2.56 -6.40 -8.60
CA ILE A 46 -2.54 -6.88 -7.23
C ILE A 46 -3.42 -8.11 -7.07
N ASP A 47 -4.60 -8.04 -7.68
CA ASP A 47 -5.58 -9.12 -7.66
C ASP A 47 -6.38 -9.01 -8.96
N ASN A 48 -7.45 -9.81 -9.10
CA ASN A 48 -8.25 -9.82 -10.32
C ASN A 48 -9.05 -8.53 -10.54
N ASN A 49 -9.05 -7.63 -9.57
CA ASN A 49 -9.90 -6.44 -9.58
C ASN A 49 -9.14 -5.13 -9.66
N THR A 50 -7.82 -5.14 -9.46
CA THR A 50 -7.06 -3.89 -9.26
C THR A 50 -5.69 -3.95 -9.92
N ILE A 51 -5.39 -2.91 -10.70
CA ILE A 51 -4.05 -2.68 -11.27
C ILE A 51 -3.48 -1.43 -10.62
N ILE A 52 -2.25 -1.52 -10.12
CA ILE A 52 -1.52 -0.36 -9.60
C ILE A 52 -0.68 0.22 -10.73
N GLU A 53 -0.89 1.50 -10.99
CA GLU A 53 -0.19 2.24 -12.04
C GLU A 53 0.96 3.10 -11.53
N GLN A 54 0.90 3.48 -10.26
CA GLN A 54 1.89 4.38 -9.68
C GLN A 54 1.98 4.12 -8.19
N PHE A 55 3.21 4.15 -7.64
CA PHE A 55 3.38 4.11 -6.19
C PHE A 55 4.59 4.95 -5.78
N ASN A 56 4.56 5.41 -4.54
CA ASN A 56 5.66 6.10 -3.90
C ASN A 56 5.80 5.58 -2.49
N LEU A 57 7.04 5.24 -2.10
CA LEU A 57 7.36 4.69 -0.80
C LEU A 57 8.05 5.74 0.07
N TYR A 58 7.55 5.90 1.29
CA TYR A 58 8.14 6.80 2.29
C TYR A 58 8.30 6.04 3.61
N ALA A 59 9.10 6.58 4.52
CA ALA A 59 9.34 5.93 5.81
C ALA A 59 8.05 5.75 6.63
N ASP A 60 7.07 6.65 6.47
CA ASP A 60 5.85 6.67 7.25
C ASP A 60 4.59 6.31 6.45
N ARG A 61 4.70 6.06 5.15
CA ARG A 61 3.54 5.75 4.33
C ARG A 61 3.91 5.19 2.96
N THR A 62 2.94 4.55 2.34
CA THR A 62 2.97 4.22 0.91
C THR A 62 1.81 4.94 0.25
N GLU A 63 2.04 5.55 -0.90
CA GLU A 63 1.00 6.18 -1.72
C GLU A 63 0.87 5.41 -3.02
N LEU A 64 -0.36 5.02 -3.34
CA LEU A 64 -0.66 4.17 -4.50
C LEU A 64 -1.77 4.78 -5.33
N LYS A 65 -1.63 4.72 -6.65
CA LYS A 65 -2.71 5.04 -7.59
C LYS A 65 -2.93 3.86 -8.50
N GLY A 66 -4.20 3.53 -8.71
CA GLY A 66 -4.54 2.39 -9.54
C GLY A 66 -5.90 2.48 -10.17
N LEU A 67 -6.20 1.46 -10.95
CA LEU A 67 -7.46 1.31 -11.68
C LEU A 67 -8.20 0.07 -11.19
N ILE A 68 -9.52 0.20 -11.14
CA ILE A 68 -10.40 -0.92 -10.87
C ILE A 68 -10.73 -1.55 -12.22
N ILE A 69 -10.37 -2.83 -12.37
CA ILE A 69 -10.53 -3.56 -13.64
C ILE A 69 -11.61 -4.62 -13.59
N THR A 70 -12.43 -4.63 -12.53
CA THR A 70 -13.52 -5.57 -12.38
C THR A 70 -14.51 -5.42 -13.54
N PRO A 71 -14.87 -6.51 -14.25
CA PRO A 71 -15.87 -6.43 -15.31
C PRO A 71 -17.20 -5.89 -14.79
N ASP A 72 -17.87 -5.07 -15.59
CA ASP A 72 -19.18 -4.49 -15.29
C ASP A 72 -19.21 -3.63 -14.01
N PHE A 73 -18.05 -3.09 -13.64
CA PHE A 73 -17.97 -2.28 -12.42
C PHE A 73 -18.85 -1.03 -12.48
N ALA A 74 -19.02 -0.43 -13.65
CA ALA A 74 -19.89 0.74 -13.81
C ALA A 74 -21.34 0.42 -13.43
N GLN A 75 -21.82 -0.77 -13.78
CA GLN A 75 -23.17 -1.21 -13.40
C GLN A 75 -23.26 -1.43 -11.89
N PHE A 76 -22.22 -2.00 -11.29
CA PHE A 76 -22.15 -2.21 -9.85
C PHE A 76 -22.20 -0.86 -9.11
N GLU A 77 -21.47 0.14 -9.62
CA GLU A 77 -21.48 1.49 -9.05
C GLU A 77 -22.85 2.13 -9.14
N GLN A 78 -23.53 1.94 -10.26
CA GLN A 78 -24.86 2.49 -10.48
C GLN A 78 -25.88 1.85 -9.54
N ASP A 79 -25.79 0.55 -9.33
CA ASP A 79 -26.74 -0.20 -8.49
C ASP A 79 -26.57 0.12 -7.00
N LEU A 80 -25.34 0.29 -6.53
CA LEU A 80 -25.05 0.47 -5.11
C LEU A 80 -24.83 1.92 -4.70
N GLY A 81 -24.34 2.76 -5.61
CA GLY A 81 -23.91 4.10 -5.27
C GLY A 81 -22.47 4.14 -4.75
N ALA A 82 -21.79 5.26 -4.98
CA ALA A 82 -20.38 5.41 -4.69
C ALA A 82 -20.01 5.12 -3.23
N LYS A 83 -20.86 5.54 -2.28
CA LYS A 83 -20.58 5.37 -0.86
C LYS A 83 -20.53 3.89 -0.45
N GLU A 84 -21.47 3.10 -0.94
CA GLU A 84 -21.50 1.66 -0.63
C GLU A 84 -20.39 0.93 -1.39
N VAL A 85 -20.09 1.36 -2.61
CA VAL A 85 -19.00 0.81 -3.41
C VAL A 85 -17.68 1.01 -2.68
N GLN A 86 -17.46 2.20 -2.10
CA GLN A 86 -16.22 2.48 -1.36
C GLN A 86 -16.03 1.50 -0.20
N LYS A 87 -17.10 1.14 0.50
CA LYS A 87 -17.04 0.15 1.58
C LYS A 87 -16.64 -1.22 1.06
N VAL A 88 -17.16 -1.61 -0.09
CA VAL A 88 -16.83 -2.90 -0.70
C VAL A 88 -15.36 -2.92 -1.13
N ILE A 89 -14.88 -1.83 -1.73
CA ILE A 89 -13.48 -1.69 -2.14
C ILE A 89 -12.57 -1.81 -0.92
N LYS A 90 -12.90 -1.11 0.17
CA LYS A 90 -12.11 -1.16 1.41
C LYS A 90 -12.04 -2.59 1.95
N LYS A 91 -13.16 -3.29 1.94
CA LYS A 91 -13.22 -4.68 2.40
C LYS A 91 -12.30 -5.58 1.57
N ASN A 92 -12.25 -5.37 0.26
CA ASN A 92 -11.37 -6.13 -0.62
C ASN A 92 -9.91 -5.77 -0.41
N VAL A 93 -9.60 -4.50 -0.21
CA VAL A 93 -8.23 -4.02 0.02
C VAL A 93 -7.65 -4.64 1.30
N VAL A 94 -8.47 -4.80 2.34
CA VAL A 94 -8.06 -5.41 3.61
C VAL A 94 -7.61 -6.86 3.43
N GLN A 95 -8.03 -7.53 2.36
CA GLN A 95 -7.57 -8.90 2.06
C GLN A 95 -6.10 -8.93 1.65
N ASN A 96 -5.51 -7.78 1.31
CA ASN A 96 -4.14 -7.68 0.83
C ASN A 96 -3.19 -7.07 1.86
N CYS A 97 -3.52 -7.18 3.14
CA CYS A 97 -2.71 -6.62 4.23
C CYS A 97 -1.27 -7.11 4.20
N ASN A 98 -1.03 -8.38 3.83
CA ASN A 98 0.31 -8.94 3.77
C ASN A 98 1.17 -8.29 2.68
N ILE A 99 0.54 -7.79 1.63
CA ILE A 99 1.24 -7.09 0.56
C ILE A 99 1.58 -5.67 1.01
N PHE A 100 0.59 -4.97 1.57
CA PHE A 100 0.74 -3.56 1.94
C PHE A 100 1.63 -3.34 3.16
N PHE A 101 1.62 -4.27 4.10
CA PHE A 101 2.45 -4.21 5.30
C PHE A 101 3.43 -5.39 5.31
N GLU A 102 4.15 -5.54 4.20
CA GLU A 102 5.08 -6.65 3.98
C GLU A 102 6.23 -6.65 4.97
N HIS A 103 6.75 -5.48 5.31
CA HIS A 103 7.93 -5.34 6.14
C HIS A 103 7.57 -5.07 7.60
N GLN A 104 8.39 -5.57 8.52
CA GLN A 104 8.13 -5.40 9.94
C GLN A 104 8.23 -3.93 10.39
N TYR A 105 9.12 -3.13 9.77
CA TYR A 105 9.20 -1.73 10.15
C TYR A 105 7.88 -0.99 9.87
N GLN A 106 7.11 -1.44 8.87
CA GLN A 106 5.79 -0.87 8.57
C GLN A 106 4.75 -1.20 9.63
N ARG A 107 5.02 -2.20 10.47
CA ARG A 107 4.12 -2.66 11.53
C ARG A 107 4.51 -2.15 12.91
N HIS A 108 5.78 -1.77 13.09
CA HIS A 108 6.33 -1.37 14.38
C HIS A 108 6.56 0.13 14.52
N ASN A 109 6.27 0.91 13.49
CA ASN A 109 6.32 2.37 13.48
C ASN A 109 5.00 2.89 12.94
N PRO A 110 4.62 4.15 13.23
CA PRO A 110 3.43 4.74 12.61
C PRO A 110 3.53 4.64 11.09
N TYR A 111 2.52 4.05 10.47
CA TYR A 111 2.55 3.80 9.02
C TYR A 111 1.13 3.73 8.47
N ILE A 112 0.93 4.26 7.29
CA ILE A 112 -0.37 4.25 6.63
C ILE A 112 -0.22 3.98 5.14
N ILE A 113 -1.19 3.29 4.56
CA ILE A 113 -1.26 3.08 3.12
C ILE A 113 -2.35 4.00 2.57
N LYS A 114 -2.01 4.84 1.62
CA LYS A 114 -2.96 5.73 0.94
C LYS A 114 -3.17 5.22 -0.48
N LEU A 115 -4.41 4.92 -0.83
CA LEU A 115 -4.77 4.43 -2.15
C LEU A 115 -5.76 5.36 -2.82
N GLN A 116 -5.50 5.64 -4.09
CA GLN A 116 -6.47 6.30 -4.95
C GLN A 116 -6.79 5.33 -6.09
N LEU A 117 -7.99 4.79 -6.09
CA LEU A 117 -8.45 3.83 -7.08
C LEU A 117 -9.53 4.44 -7.94
N SER A 118 -9.38 4.36 -9.25
CA SER A 118 -10.33 4.96 -10.19
C SER A 118 -11.03 3.89 -11.00
N SER A 119 -12.33 4.10 -11.20
CA SER A 119 -13.09 3.41 -12.23
C SER A 119 -13.24 4.38 -13.42
N GLU A 120 -14.00 3.99 -14.44
CA GLU A 120 -14.26 4.88 -15.57
C GLU A 120 -14.95 6.18 -15.16
N LYS A 121 -15.80 6.14 -14.13
CA LYS A 121 -16.64 7.28 -13.74
C LYS A 121 -16.31 7.89 -12.40
N ASN A 122 -15.64 7.15 -11.52
CA ASN A 122 -15.44 7.59 -10.14
C ASN A 122 -14.00 7.40 -9.69
N SER A 123 -13.62 8.15 -8.67
CA SER A 123 -12.34 7.99 -7.99
C SER A 123 -12.62 7.77 -6.51
N TYR A 124 -11.90 6.79 -5.92
CA TYR A 124 -12.07 6.41 -4.52
C TYR A 124 -10.76 6.59 -3.79
N ASP A 125 -10.77 7.44 -2.76
CA ASP A 125 -9.62 7.66 -1.89
C ASP A 125 -9.80 6.81 -0.63
N LEU A 126 -8.83 5.95 -0.37
CA LEU A 126 -8.88 5.00 0.72
C LEU A 126 -7.61 5.10 1.55
N GLU A 127 -7.77 4.87 2.85
CA GLU A 127 -6.63 4.73 3.74
C GLU A 127 -6.70 3.36 4.41
N LEU A 128 -5.60 2.63 4.37
CA LEU A 128 -5.47 1.37 5.07
C LEU A 128 -4.54 1.60 6.25
N LYS A 129 -5.10 1.51 7.45
CA LYS A 129 -4.37 1.73 8.69
C LYS A 129 -3.93 0.41 9.29
N GLN A 130 -2.93 0.46 10.16
CA GLN A 130 -2.43 -0.74 10.83
C GLN A 130 -3.55 -1.52 11.51
N LYS A 131 -4.46 -0.83 12.20
CA LYS A 131 -5.58 -1.47 12.89
C LYS A 131 -6.51 -2.21 11.94
N ASP A 132 -6.62 -1.76 10.69
CA ASP A 132 -7.47 -2.43 9.69
C ASP A 132 -6.92 -3.82 9.34
N CYS A 133 -5.63 -4.04 9.61
CA CYS A 133 -4.94 -5.29 9.33
C CYS A 133 -4.63 -6.08 10.60
N GLY A 134 -5.24 -5.72 11.74
CA GLY A 134 -4.99 -6.39 13.01
C GLY A 134 -3.62 -6.11 13.60
N ILE A 135 -2.96 -5.06 13.17
CA ILE A 135 -1.66 -4.64 13.69
C ILE A 135 -1.90 -3.67 14.84
N LYS A 136 -1.26 -3.92 15.98
CA LYS A 136 -1.44 -3.12 17.19
C LYS A 136 -0.48 -1.95 17.27
#